data_31bb1df0688e7e6c4cd3268d3d4e4e4f
#
_entry.id   31bb1df0688e7e6c4cd3268d3d4e4e4f
#
_cell.length_a   1.000
_cell.length_b   1.000
_cell.length_c   1.000
_cell.angle_alpha   90.00
_cell.angle_beta   90.00
_cell.angle_gamma   90.00
#
_symmetry.space_group_name_H-M   'P 1'
#
loop_
_entity.id
_entity.type
_entity.pdbx_description
1 polymer ?
#
loop_
_entity_poly.entity_id
_entity_poly.type
_entity_poly.pdbx_seq_one_letter_code
_entity_poly.pdbx_strand_id
1 'polypeptide(L)'
;MPSPEEIAAGESAPHIDSQDSPEGASCRVLGFWTAGELTARPVWEALTAALKAQGSDAGRIVRWDLRGIDQLDHLGAQVLWDHWGRQWPENIEIGEAQRAVLERVAEFSVDRPVVPAPGFKQGFLKLGEGLLSVVHHFTDLVALVGRLMLNLVKLAKRPGDGPWRDLSGHLYHIGATALPITALVGFLIGVVLAYLISQQLKQFGADAFIVNILGISLIRELGPVLAAILIAGRSGSAITAQIGVMRVTEELDAMRVMGIAHSYRLVMPRALALAVVMPLISVWTTISALVGGMLAADLAMGITPSFFINALPAAVDAANLTLATAKSVVFGVLIALIGCHFGLRVKPNTESLGQGTTASVVTSITVVILVDALFAVLFKNVGT
;
A
#
# COMPACT_ATOMS: atom_id res chain seq x y z
N MET A 1 -28.30 -26.13 33.03
CA MET A 1 -27.87 -25.34 34.20
C MET A 1 -26.58 -24.65 33.80
N PRO A 2 -26.51 -23.33 33.87
CA PRO A 2 -25.25 -22.62 33.59
C PRO A 2 -24.17 -23.02 34.62
N SER A 3 -22.92 -22.98 34.19
CA SER A 3 -21.79 -23.34 35.07
C SER A 3 -21.62 -22.30 36.19
N PRO A 4 -21.01 -22.67 37.35
CA PRO A 4 -20.76 -21.71 38.43
C PRO A 4 -19.93 -20.48 37.97
N GLU A 5 -19.11 -20.64 36.94
CA GLU A 5 -18.35 -19.53 36.32
C GLU A 5 -19.20 -18.60 35.49
N GLU A 6 -20.26 -19.10 34.81
CA GLU A 6 -21.22 -18.27 34.06
C GLU A 6 -22.13 -17.49 35.02
N ILE A 7 -22.47 -18.02 36.20
CA ILE A 7 -23.25 -17.32 37.22
C ILE A 7 -22.41 -16.21 37.86
N ALA A 8 -21.13 -16.46 38.15
CA ALA A 8 -20.22 -15.47 38.73
C ALA A 8 -19.87 -14.36 37.74
N ALA A 9 -19.79 -14.66 36.44
CA ALA A 9 -19.57 -13.65 35.39
C ALA A 9 -20.81 -12.76 35.17
N GLY A 10 -22.01 -13.25 35.45
CA GLY A 10 -23.26 -12.46 35.35
C GLY A 10 -23.46 -11.47 36.50
N GLU A 11 -22.93 -11.75 37.70
CA GLU A 11 -23.00 -10.85 38.87
C GLU A 11 -21.94 -9.74 38.84
N SER A 12 -20.85 -9.92 38.09
CA SER A 12 -19.76 -8.94 37.99
C SER A 12 -19.90 -7.93 36.84
N ALA A 13 -20.73 -8.21 35.83
CA ALA A 13 -20.90 -7.34 34.68
C ALA A 13 -21.55 -5.99 35.06
N PRO A 14 -21.10 -4.86 34.48
CA PRO A 14 -21.69 -3.56 34.75
C PRO A 14 -23.15 -3.52 34.24
N HIS A 15 -24.09 -3.20 35.12
CA HIS A 15 -25.50 -3.06 34.77
C HIS A 15 -26.18 -1.96 35.58
N ILE A 16 -27.32 -1.51 35.10
CA ILE A 16 -28.13 -0.44 35.70
C ILE A 16 -29.53 -0.99 35.98
N ASP A 17 -29.90 -0.99 37.26
CA ASP A 17 -31.26 -1.31 37.70
C ASP A 17 -32.05 -0.04 37.86
N SER A 18 -33.17 0.06 37.14
CA SER A 18 -34.10 1.19 37.25
C SER A 18 -35.37 0.74 37.98
N GLN A 19 -35.72 1.42 39.07
CA GLN A 19 -36.96 1.23 39.78
C GLN A 19 -37.79 2.50 39.72
N ASP A 20 -39.00 2.37 39.17
CA ASP A 20 -39.99 3.45 39.17
C ASP A 20 -40.71 3.48 40.54
N SER A 21 -40.56 4.61 41.27
CA SER A 21 -41.29 4.87 42.52
C SER A 21 -42.24 6.05 42.32
N PRO A 22 -43.34 6.15 43.12
CA PRO A 22 -44.22 7.35 43.12
C PRO A 22 -43.50 8.68 43.38
N GLU A 23 -42.29 8.62 44.01
CA GLU A 23 -41.48 9.80 44.34
C GLU A 23 -40.41 10.12 43.27
N GLY A 24 -40.34 9.38 42.17
CA GLY A 24 -39.35 9.55 41.08
C GLY A 24 -38.66 8.26 40.69
N ALA A 25 -37.99 8.27 39.55
CA ALA A 25 -37.19 7.13 39.08
C ALA A 25 -35.87 7.04 39.88
N SER A 26 -35.48 5.85 40.38
CA SER A 26 -34.21 5.58 41.00
C SER A 26 -33.37 4.65 40.13
N CYS A 27 -32.14 5.03 39.86
CA CYS A 27 -31.18 4.26 39.07
C CYS A 27 -30.04 3.76 39.96
N ARG A 28 -29.96 2.46 40.17
CA ARG A 28 -28.88 1.81 40.89
C ARG A 28 -27.87 1.28 39.90
N VAL A 29 -26.62 1.69 40.06
CA VAL A 29 -25.48 1.27 39.23
C VAL A 29 -24.71 0.18 39.98
N LEU A 30 -24.53 -0.98 39.33
CA LEU A 30 -24.02 -2.19 39.97
C LEU A 30 -22.89 -2.82 39.13
N GLY A 31 -22.01 -3.60 39.82
CA GLY A 31 -20.96 -4.41 39.17
C GLY A 31 -19.65 -3.68 38.93
N PHE A 32 -18.82 -4.25 38.03
CA PHE A 32 -17.46 -3.75 37.75
C PHE A 32 -17.47 -2.82 36.55
N TRP A 33 -17.30 -1.52 36.79
CA TRP A 33 -17.26 -0.47 35.76
C TRP A 33 -15.80 -0.19 35.36
N THR A 34 -15.15 -1.23 34.79
CA THR A 34 -13.73 -1.17 34.39
C THR A 34 -13.58 -1.32 32.89
N ALA A 35 -12.45 -0.85 32.36
CA ALA A 35 -12.12 -0.96 30.92
C ALA A 35 -12.20 -2.42 30.42
N GLY A 36 -11.79 -3.40 31.25
CA GLY A 36 -11.84 -4.81 30.91
C GLY A 36 -13.27 -5.29 30.60
N GLU A 37 -14.22 -4.97 31.46
CA GLU A 37 -15.62 -5.38 31.29
C GLU A 37 -16.33 -4.56 30.20
N LEU A 38 -16.06 -3.26 30.11
CA LEU A 38 -16.69 -2.35 29.16
C LEU A 38 -16.24 -2.56 27.70
N THR A 39 -15.12 -3.24 27.45
CA THR A 39 -14.65 -3.57 26.09
C THR A 39 -15.38 -4.76 25.48
N ALA A 40 -16.07 -5.59 26.27
CA ALA A 40 -16.89 -6.67 25.77
C ALA A 40 -18.12 -6.11 24.99
N ARG A 41 -18.16 -6.36 23.69
CA ARG A 41 -19.18 -5.79 22.81
C ARG A 41 -20.62 -5.99 23.26
N PRO A 42 -21.04 -7.21 23.73
CA PRO A 42 -22.42 -7.41 24.20
C PRO A 42 -22.73 -6.59 25.47
N VAL A 43 -21.76 -6.44 26.38
CA VAL A 43 -21.92 -5.65 27.61
C VAL A 43 -22.05 -4.17 27.26
N TRP A 44 -21.23 -3.67 26.35
CA TRP A 44 -21.28 -2.28 25.87
C TRP A 44 -22.62 -1.94 25.17
N GLU A 45 -23.11 -2.83 24.30
CA GLU A 45 -24.40 -2.64 23.60
C GLU A 45 -25.58 -2.63 24.59
N ALA A 46 -25.60 -3.55 25.57
CA ALA A 46 -26.63 -3.60 26.61
C ALA A 46 -26.58 -2.34 27.51
N LEU A 47 -25.39 -1.95 27.95
CA LEU A 47 -25.22 -0.79 28.81
C LEU A 47 -25.61 0.53 28.12
N THR A 48 -25.18 0.71 26.86
CA THR A 48 -25.54 1.90 26.09
C THR A 48 -27.04 1.98 25.78
N ALA A 49 -27.71 0.84 25.60
CA ALA A 49 -29.15 0.78 25.46
C ALA A 49 -29.86 1.16 26.78
N ALA A 50 -29.40 0.66 27.93
CA ALA A 50 -29.93 0.98 29.25
C ALA A 50 -29.76 2.48 29.58
N LEU A 51 -28.57 3.04 29.31
CA LEU A 51 -28.31 4.47 29.49
C LEU A 51 -29.18 5.37 28.59
N LYS A 52 -29.37 4.99 27.32
CA LYS A 52 -30.25 5.71 26.39
C LYS A 52 -31.70 5.68 26.80
N ALA A 53 -32.18 4.56 27.34
CA ALA A 53 -33.57 4.43 27.81
C ALA A 53 -33.90 5.41 28.93
N GLN A 54 -32.91 5.77 29.75
CA GLN A 54 -33.05 6.73 30.85
C GLN A 54 -32.94 8.20 30.43
N GLY A 55 -32.24 8.49 29.33
CA GLY A 55 -32.08 9.85 28.79
C GLY A 55 -33.29 10.38 28.03
N SER A 56 -34.31 9.57 27.73
CA SER A 56 -35.49 9.99 26.95
C SER A 56 -36.60 10.66 27.78
N ASP A 57 -36.57 10.58 29.12
CA ASP A 57 -37.56 11.23 30.01
C ASP A 57 -36.98 12.55 30.58
N ALA A 58 -36.85 13.56 29.73
CA ALA A 58 -36.51 14.92 30.14
C ALA A 58 -37.62 15.52 31.04
N GLY A 59 -37.51 15.34 32.34
CA GLY A 59 -38.42 15.89 33.34
C GLY A 59 -38.64 15.05 34.60
N ARG A 60 -38.16 13.81 34.63
CA ARG A 60 -38.20 12.96 35.82
C ARG A 60 -36.97 13.20 36.68
N ILE A 61 -37.15 13.45 37.97
CA ILE A 61 -36.08 13.51 38.95
C ILE A 61 -35.50 12.11 39.11
N VAL A 62 -34.29 11.89 38.57
CA VAL A 62 -33.60 10.58 38.63
C VAL A 62 -32.64 10.61 39.79
N ARG A 63 -32.85 9.74 40.79
CA ARG A 63 -31.91 9.54 41.91
C ARG A 63 -30.89 8.47 41.48
N TRP A 64 -29.61 8.80 41.52
CA TRP A 64 -28.52 7.91 41.19
C TRP A 64 -27.90 7.28 42.43
N ASP A 65 -27.88 5.96 42.56
CA ASP A 65 -27.20 5.23 43.62
C ASP A 65 -26.00 4.44 43.04
N LEU A 66 -24.79 4.90 43.31
CA LEU A 66 -23.54 4.32 42.85
C LEU A 66 -22.83 3.48 43.92
N ARG A 67 -23.42 3.31 45.10
CA ARG A 67 -22.81 2.55 46.20
C ARG A 67 -22.68 1.06 45.88
N GLY A 68 -23.42 0.57 44.90
CA GLY A 68 -23.37 -0.80 44.42
C GLY A 68 -22.29 -1.07 43.36
N ILE A 69 -21.46 -0.09 43.03
CA ILE A 69 -20.31 -0.28 42.15
C ILE A 69 -19.16 -0.87 42.94
N ASP A 70 -18.74 -2.10 42.58
CA ASP A 70 -17.62 -2.77 43.22
C ASP A 70 -16.26 -2.19 42.86
N GLN A 71 -16.07 -1.91 41.55
CA GLN A 71 -14.89 -1.22 41.03
C GLN A 71 -15.26 -0.21 39.97
N LEU A 72 -14.70 0.98 40.05
CA LEU A 72 -14.86 2.08 39.10
C LEU A 72 -13.50 2.55 38.65
N ASP A 73 -13.22 2.45 37.35
CA ASP A 73 -12.03 3.06 36.75
C ASP A 73 -12.36 4.35 36.00
N HIS A 74 -11.34 5.00 35.42
CA HIS A 74 -11.51 6.26 34.71
C HIS A 74 -12.41 6.12 33.47
N LEU A 75 -12.43 4.95 32.80
CA LEU A 75 -13.28 4.71 31.63
C LEU A 75 -14.75 4.57 32.04
N GLY A 76 -15.04 3.78 33.08
CA GLY A 76 -16.39 3.64 33.65
C GLY A 76 -16.92 4.98 34.16
N ALA A 77 -16.08 5.73 34.89
CA ALA A 77 -16.41 7.08 35.34
C ALA A 77 -16.67 8.05 34.21
N GLN A 78 -15.90 7.99 33.10
CA GLN A 78 -16.10 8.82 31.91
C GLN A 78 -17.44 8.52 31.21
N VAL A 79 -17.84 7.25 31.14
CA VAL A 79 -19.13 6.86 30.57
C VAL A 79 -20.31 7.47 31.35
N LEU A 80 -20.26 7.40 32.69
CA LEU A 80 -21.28 8.00 33.55
C LEU A 80 -21.27 9.53 33.44
N TRP A 81 -20.09 10.14 33.48
CA TRP A 81 -19.91 11.59 33.37
C TRP A 81 -20.41 12.16 32.06
N ASP A 82 -20.10 11.50 30.92
CA ASP A 82 -20.63 11.90 29.60
C ASP A 82 -22.15 11.68 29.49
N HIS A 83 -22.70 10.62 30.14
CA HIS A 83 -24.14 10.39 30.18
C HIS A 83 -24.90 11.49 30.93
N TRP A 84 -24.36 11.99 32.03
CA TRP A 84 -24.94 13.11 32.79
C TRP A 84 -24.72 14.48 32.12
N GLY A 85 -24.23 14.51 30.90
CA GLY A 85 -23.97 15.76 30.18
C GLY A 85 -22.88 16.61 30.82
N ARG A 86 -21.95 15.97 31.58
CA ARG A 86 -20.84 16.58 32.28
C ARG A 86 -21.26 17.53 33.42
N GLN A 87 -22.39 17.25 34.04
CA GLN A 87 -22.89 17.93 35.21
C GLN A 87 -23.25 16.91 36.29
N TRP A 88 -23.02 17.28 37.55
CA TRP A 88 -23.39 16.40 38.65
C TRP A 88 -24.91 16.34 38.75
N PRO A 89 -25.49 15.12 38.87
CA PRO A 89 -26.91 14.96 39.17
C PRO A 89 -27.27 15.58 40.51
N GLU A 90 -28.44 16.19 40.62
CA GLU A 90 -28.90 16.83 41.86
C GLU A 90 -29.06 15.84 43.01
N ASN A 91 -29.47 14.59 42.68
CA ASN A 91 -29.71 13.52 43.66
C ASN A 91 -28.77 12.33 43.37
N ILE A 92 -27.59 12.33 43.98
CA ILE A 92 -26.61 11.25 43.83
C ILE A 92 -26.16 10.69 45.18
N GLU A 93 -26.21 9.38 45.32
CA GLU A 93 -25.63 8.65 46.45
C GLU A 93 -24.37 7.90 45.95
N ILE A 94 -23.23 8.27 46.51
CA ILE A 94 -21.94 7.81 46.03
C ILE A 94 -21.00 7.52 47.19
N GLY A 95 -20.19 6.45 47.11
CA GLY A 95 -19.12 6.15 48.05
C GLY A 95 -17.90 7.06 47.87
N GLU A 96 -17.08 7.21 48.88
CA GLU A 96 -15.88 8.08 48.84
C GLU A 96 -14.89 7.66 47.72
N ALA A 97 -14.69 6.36 47.53
CA ALA A 97 -13.78 5.86 46.51
C ALA A 97 -14.25 6.17 45.08
N GLN A 98 -15.53 5.95 44.80
CA GLN A 98 -16.14 6.24 43.48
C GLN A 98 -16.18 7.77 43.24
N ARG A 99 -16.46 8.54 44.27
CA ARG A 99 -16.45 10.01 44.20
C ARG A 99 -15.09 10.56 43.79
N ALA A 100 -14.01 10.08 44.40
CA ALA A 100 -12.65 10.49 44.06
C ALA A 100 -12.28 10.25 42.58
N VAL A 101 -12.74 9.13 42.01
CA VAL A 101 -12.51 8.82 40.58
C VAL A 101 -13.32 9.76 39.69
N LEU A 102 -14.61 9.99 40.00
CA LEU A 102 -15.49 10.87 39.23
C LEU A 102 -15.05 12.35 39.31
N GLU A 103 -14.64 12.84 40.47
CA GLU A 103 -14.09 14.18 40.63
C GLU A 103 -12.86 14.41 39.79
N ARG A 104 -11.96 13.40 39.74
CA ARG A 104 -10.79 13.45 38.86
C ARG A 104 -11.16 13.45 37.37
N VAL A 105 -12.14 12.65 36.96
CA VAL A 105 -12.66 12.67 35.60
C VAL A 105 -13.31 14.01 35.28
N ALA A 106 -14.09 14.58 36.19
CA ALA A 106 -14.72 15.90 36.01
C ALA A 106 -13.68 17.01 35.83
N GLU A 107 -12.60 17.00 36.64
CA GLU A 107 -11.52 17.99 36.57
C GLU A 107 -10.73 17.93 35.25
N PHE A 108 -10.46 16.72 34.73
CA PHE A 108 -9.63 16.52 33.53
C PHE A 108 -10.44 16.24 32.25
N SER A 109 -11.79 16.25 32.32
CA SER A 109 -12.60 16.04 31.12
C SER A 109 -12.54 17.27 30.19
N VAL A 110 -11.92 17.07 29.02
CA VAL A 110 -11.87 18.08 27.96
C VAL A 110 -13.15 17.98 27.11
N ASP A 111 -13.72 19.13 26.73
CA ASP A 111 -14.83 19.15 25.79
C ASP A 111 -14.45 18.44 24.48
N ARG A 112 -15.26 17.45 24.09
CA ARG A 112 -15.04 16.80 22.80
C ARG A 112 -15.11 17.88 21.71
N PRO A 113 -14.07 18.02 20.89
CA PRO A 113 -14.17 18.92 19.75
C PRO A 113 -15.38 18.47 18.91
N VAL A 114 -16.35 19.36 18.72
CA VAL A 114 -17.47 19.09 17.83
C VAL A 114 -16.90 18.87 16.44
N VAL A 115 -16.82 17.61 16.02
CA VAL A 115 -16.44 17.27 14.63
C VAL A 115 -17.61 17.73 13.76
N PRO A 116 -17.48 18.84 13.02
CA PRO A 116 -18.57 19.32 12.19
C PRO A 116 -18.93 18.24 11.17
N ALA A 117 -20.22 18.03 10.95
CA ALA A 117 -20.71 17.09 9.94
C ALA A 117 -20.01 17.35 8.58
N PRO A 118 -19.66 16.33 7.82
CA PRO A 118 -18.93 16.49 6.56
C PRO A 118 -19.76 17.31 5.57
N GLY A 119 -19.49 18.63 5.55
CA GLY A 119 -20.12 19.57 4.63
C GLY A 119 -19.39 19.60 3.28
N PHE A 120 -20.04 20.15 2.25
CA PHE A 120 -19.48 20.34 0.90
C PHE A 120 -18.07 20.98 0.91
N LYS A 121 -17.81 21.91 1.84
CA LYS A 121 -16.49 22.53 2.06
C LYS A 121 -15.41 21.53 2.47
N GLN A 122 -15.75 20.53 3.27
CA GLN A 122 -14.77 19.48 3.67
C GLN A 122 -14.43 18.54 2.50
N GLY A 123 -15.39 18.25 1.62
CA GLY A 123 -15.14 17.51 0.39
C GLY A 123 -14.15 18.25 -0.52
N PHE A 124 -14.34 19.55 -0.68
CA PHE A 124 -13.46 20.43 -1.47
C PHE A 124 -12.05 20.53 -0.86
N LEU A 125 -11.95 20.68 0.47
CA LEU A 125 -10.67 20.70 1.19
C LEU A 125 -9.91 19.38 1.04
N LYS A 126 -10.59 18.22 1.18
CA LYS A 126 -9.98 16.90 0.96
C LYS A 126 -9.48 16.72 -0.48
N LEU A 127 -10.20 17.26 -1.44
CA LEU A 127 -9.77 17.24 -2.85
C LEU A 127 -8.51 18.11 -3.05
N GLY A 128 -8.46 19.27 -2.40
CA GLY A 128 -7.28 20.15 -2.38
C GLY A 128 -6.06 19.49 -1.70
N GLU A 129 -6.26 18.84 -0.55
CA GLU A 129 -5.21 18.08 0.14
C GLU A 129 -4.70 16.92 -0.72
N GLY A 130 -5.60 16.21 -1.42
CA GLY A 130 -5.22 15.16 -2.37
C GLY A 130 -4.36 15.69 -3.52
N LEU A 131 -4.75 16.82 -4.11
CA LEU A 131 -4.00 17.46 -5.20
C LEU A 131 -2.62 17.94 -4.72
N LEU A 132 -2.56 18.61 -3.57
CA LEU A 132 -1.30 19.04 -2.96
C LEU A 132 -0.39 17.85 -2.63
N SER A 133 -0.95 16.74 -2.15
CA SER A 133 -0.20 15.52 -1.91
C SER A 133 0.44 14.98 -3.19
N VAL A 134 -0.29 14.94 -4.31
CA VAL A 134 0.25 14.53 -5.62
C VAL A 134 1.38 15.46 -6.05
N VAL A 135 1.21 16.78 -5.93
CA VAL A 135 2.27 17.75 -6.25
C VAL A 135 3.51 17.53 -5.39
N HIS A 136 3.36 17.30 -4.09
CA HIS A 136 4.48 16.99 -3.20
C HIS A 136 5.19 15.68 -3.58
N HIS A 137 4.44 14.62 -3.92
CA HIS A 137 5.05 13.38 -4.40
C HIS A 137 5.84 13.60 -5.69
N PHE A 138 5.30 14.41 -6.61
CA PHE A 138 5.98 14.72 -7.86
C PHE A 138 7.25 15.54 -7.65
N THR A 139 7.20 16.60 -6.85
CA THR A 139 8.37 17.44 -6.55
C THR A 139 9.49 16.66 -5.84
N ASP A 140 9.13 15.76 -4.92
CA ASP A 140 10.12 14.92 -4.24
C ASP A 140 10.73 13.89 -5.17
N LEU A 141 9.95 13.33 -6.11
CA LEU A 141 10.47 12.42 -7.13
C LEU A 141 11.44 13.15 -8.05
N VAL A 142 11.11 14.36 -8.50
CA VAL A 142 12.01 15.21 -9.32
C VAL A 142 13.30 15.53 -8.55
N ALA A 143 13.18 15.88 -7.26
CA ALA A 143 14.35 16.11 -6.41
C ALA A 143 15.23 14.84 -6.27
N LEU A 144 14.59 13.65 -6.20
CA LEU A 144 15.32 12.38 -6.13
C LEU A 144 16.05 12.08 -7.44
N VAL A 145 15.43 12.36 -8.60
CA VAL A 145 16.08 12.29 -9.92
C VAL A 145 17.28 13.25 -9.99
N GLY A 146 17.11 14.49 -9.55
CA GLY A 146 18.21 15.47 -9.51
C GLY A 146 19.38 15.00 -8.64
N ARG A 147 19.08 14.46 -7.46
CA ARG A 147 20.13 13.88 -6.57
C ARG A 147 20.80 12.68 -7.20
N LEU A 148 20.06 11.82 -7.92
CA LEU A 148 20.64 10.69 -8.65
C LEU A 148 21.62 11.18 -9.73
N MET A 149 21.23 12.18 -10.52
CA MET A 149 22.11 12.77 -11.54
C MET A 149 23.39 13.35 -10.95
N LEU A 150 23.29 14.11 -9.85
CA LEU A 150 24.45 14.65 -9.15
C LEU A 150 25.36 13.53 -8.60
N ASN A 151 24.77 12.47 -8.06
CA ASN A 151 25.51 11.31 -7.57
C ASN A 151 26.20 10.54 -8.71
N LEU A 152 25.58 10.42 -9.88
CA LEU A 152 26.20 9.82 -11.06
C LEU A 152 27.39 10.65 -11.56
N VAL A 153 27.27 11.97 -11.58
CA VAL A 153 28.39 12.86 -11.91
C VAL A 153 29.54 12.72 -10.90
N LYS A 154 29.22 12.61 -9.60
CA LYS A 154 30.22 12.36 -8.55
C LYS A 154 30.90 11.01 -8.75
N LEU A 155 30.13 9.96 -9.05
CA LEU A 155 30.68 8.62 -9.32
C LEU A 155 31.58 8.62 -10.55
N ALA A 156 31.18 9.30 -11.63
CA ALA A 156 32.00 9.42 -12.84
C ALA A 156 33.35 10.14 -12.59
N LYS A 157 33.36 11.15 -11.69
CA LYS A 157 34.59 11.86 -11.29
C LYS A 157 35.48 11.06 -10.35
N ARG A 158 34.89 10.17 -9.52
CA ARG A 158 35.63 9.34 -8.54
C ARG A 158 35.06 7.91 -8.53
N PRO A 159 35.40 7.11 -9.54
CA PRO A 159 34.85 5.74 -9.66
C PRO A 159 35.33 4.80 -8.55
N GLY A 160 36.49 5.06 -7.91
CA GLY A 160 36.97 4.26 -6.78
C GLY A 160 36.09 4.33 -5.53
N ASP A 161 35.36 5.43 -5.32
CA ASP A 161 34.52 5.63 -4.14
C ASP A 161 33.09 5.05 -4.33
N GLY A 162 32.87 4.35 -5.45
CA GLY A 162 31.54 3.80 -5.81
C GLY A 162 31.09 2.64 -4.92
N PRO A 163 29.79 2.48 -4.66
CA PRO A 163 29.24 1.37 -3.88
C PRO A 163 29.12 0.08 -4.72
N TRP A 164 30.23 -0.38 -5.29
CA TRP A 164 30.28 -1.50 -6.23
C TRP A 164 29.81 -2.83 -5.62
N ARG A 165 30.09 -3.05 -4.33
CA ARG A 165 29.64 -4.27 -3.63
C ARG A 165 28.12 -4.32 -3.50
N ASP A 166 27.49 -3.18 -3.19
CA ASP A 166 26.03 -3.10 -3.08
C ASP A 166 25.39 -3.25 -4.47
N LEU A 167 26.01 -2.62 -5.49
CA LEU A 167 25.57 -2.76 -6.88
C LEU A 167 25.57 -4.22 -7.33
N SER A 168 26.68 -4.95 -7.10
CA SER A 168 26.78 -6.37 -7.50
C SER A 168 25.76 -7.25 -6.77
N GLY A 169 25.54 -7.00 -5.48
CA GLY A 169 24.48 -7.68 -4.72
C GLY A 169 23.09 -7.43 -5.28
N HIS A 170 22.77 -6.19 -5.62
CA HIS A 170 21.50 -5.84 -6.23
C HIS A 170 21.32 -6.43 -7.63
N LEU A 171 22.38 -6.43 -8.47
CA LEU A 171 22.35 -7.08 -9.78
C LEU A 171 21.97 -8.56 -9.69
N TYR A 172 22.55 -9.29 -8.76
CA TYR A 172 22.24 -10.70 -8.55
C TYR A 172 20.80 -10.91 -8.03
N HIS A 173 20.44 -10.21 -6.95
CA HIS A 173 19.13 -10.40 -6.33
C HIS A 173 17.97 -9.95 -7.22
N ILE A 174 18.14 -8.88 -7.99
CA ILE A 174 17.08 -8.39 -8.89
C ILE A 174 17.05 -9.22 -10.18
N GLY A 175 18.23 -9.47 -10.76
CA GLY A 175 18.38 -10.12 -12.06
C GLY A 175 18.11 -11.61 -12.01
N ALA A 176 18.99 -12.39 -11.39
CA ALA A 176 18.96 -13.84 -11.47
C ALA A 176 17.67 -14.46 -10.93
N THR A 177 17.14 -13.90 -9.85
CA THR A 177 15.93 -14.45 -9.23
C THR A 177 14.64 -14.10 -9.97
N ALA A 178 14.65 -13.16 -10.94
CA ALA A 178 13.49 -12.82 -11.76
C ALA A 178 13.40 -13.67 -13.05
N LEU A 179 14.49 -14.26 -13.51
CA LEU A 179 14.55 -14.98 -14.79
C LEU A 179 13.49 -16.08 -14.95
N PRO A 180 13.24 -16.98 -13.95
CA PRO A 180 12.28 -18.05 -14.14
C PRO A 180 10.85 -17.57 -14.35
N ILE A 181 10.41 -16.59 -13.54
CA ILE A 181 9.05 -16.08 -13.62
C ILE A 181 8.83 -15.25 -14.89
N THR A 182 9.80 -14.43 -15.28
CA THR A 182 9.71 -13.63 -16.51
C THR A 182 9.74 -14.49 -17.76
N ALA A 183 10.49 -15.59 -17.75
CA ALA A 183 10.47 -16.57 -18.84
C ALA A 183 9.11 -17.25 -18.95
N LEU A 184 8.57 -17.74 -17.84
CA LEU A 184 7.28 -18.44 -17.82
C LEU A 184 6.16 -17.52 -18.31
N VAL A 185 6.05 -16.33 -17.73
CA VAL A 185 5.01 -15.37 -18.10
C VAL A 185 5.18 -14.91 -19.55
N GLY A 186 6.40 -14.59 -19.96
CA GLY A 186 6.70 -14.24 -21.35
C GLY A 186 6.26 -15.34 -22.33
N PHE A 187 6.66 -16.57 -22.07
CA PHE A 187 6.30 -17.74 -22.88
C PHE A 187 4.76 -17.88 -23.01
N LEU A 188 4.04 -17.87 -21.89
CA LEU A 188 2.58 -18.03 -21.88
C LEU A 188 1.87 -16.89 -22.64
N ILE A 189 2.32 -15.66 -22.46
CA ILE A 189 1.77 -14.51 -23.20
C ILE A 189 2.05 -14.64 -24.70
N GLY A 190 3.24 -15.11 -25.07
CA GLY A 190 3.58 -15.39 -26.46
C GLY A 190 2.65 -16.44 -27.09
N VAL A 191 2.38 -17.54 -26.38
CA VAL A 191 1.44 -18.57 -26.81
C VAL A 191 0.04 -18.01 -27.02
N VAL A 192 -0.49 -17.29 -26.02
CA VAL A 192 -1.85 -16.72 -26.08
C VAL A 192 -1.98 -15.71 -27.22
N LEU A 193 -1.01 -14.82 -27.35
CA LEU A 193 -1.02 -13.79 -28.38
C LEU A 193 -0.96 -14.40 -29.78
N ALA A 194 -0.06 -15.36 -30.01
CA ALA A 194 0.05 -16.06 -31.29
C ALA A 194 -1.25 -16.78 -31.63
N TYR A 195 -1.86 -17.48 -30.67
CA TYR A 195 -3.13 -18.15 -30.87
C TYR A 195 -4.26 -17.20 -31.28
N LEU A 196 -4.41 -16.07 -30.57
CA LEU A 196 -5.43 -15.06 -30.87
C LEU A 196 -5.21 -14.43 -32.24
N ILE A 197 -3.97 -14.03 -32.58
CA ILE A 197 -3.61 -13.45 -33.87
C ILE A 197 -3.83 -14.46 -34.98
N SER A 198 -3.48 -15.75 -34.78
CA SER A 198 -3.66 -16.80 -35.79
C SER A 198 -5.12 -16.97 -36.19
N GLN A 199 -6.05 -16.90 -35.26
CA GLN A 199 -7.48 -16.99 -35.56
C GLN A 199 -7.96 -15.86 -36.47
N GLN A 200 -7.48 -14.62 -36.22
CA GLN A 200 -7.85 -13.47 -37.04
C GLN A 200 -7.22 -13.56 -38.43
N LEU A 201 -5.93 -13.89 -38.54
CA LEU A 201 -5.22 -13.94 -39.80
C LEU A 201 -5.76 -15.04 -40.73
N LYS A 202 -6.18 -16.20 -40.21
CA LYS A 202 -6.82 -17.27 -40.99
C LYS A 202 -8.11 -16.82 -41.65
N GLN A 203 -8.92 -15.96 -41.00
CA GLN A 203 -10.16 -15.47 -41.57
C GLN A 203 -9.93 -14.59 -42.82
N PHE A 204 -8.76 -13.93 -42.89
CA PHE A 204 -8.39 -13.05 -44.00
C PHE A 204 -7.42 -13.68 -44.99
N GLY A 205 -6.99 -14.94 -44.76
CA GLY A 205 -5.97 -15.60 -45.62
C GLY A 205 -4.60 -14.92 -45.56
N ALA A 206 -4.29 -14.26 -44.42
CA ALA A 206 -3.09 -13.45 -44.27
C ALA A 206 -2.04 -14.11 -43.35
N ASP A 207 -1.95 -15.44 -43.38
CA ASP A 207 -1.16 -16.26 -42.46
C ASP A 207 0.32 -15.87 -42.41
N ALA A 208 0.89 -15.48 -43.56
CA ALA A 208 2.31 -15.10 -43.68
C ALA A 208 2.70 -13.88 -42.82
N PHE A 209 1.73 -13.00 -42.44
CA PHE A 209 2.01 -11.79 -41.66
C PHE A 209 2.14 -12.04 -40.15
N ILE A 210 1.92 -13.26 -39.67
CA ILE A 210 1.99 -13.55 -38.22
C ILE A 210 3.36 -13.25 -37.64
N VAL A 211 4.45 -13.52 -38.36
CA VAL A 211 5.82 -13.24 -37.91
C VAL A 211 6.06 -11.75 -37.74
N ASN A 212 5.55 -10.92 -38.66
CA ASN A 212 5.67 -9.49 -38.61
C ASN A 212 4.90 -8.92 -37.40
N ILE A 213 3.65 -9.30 -37.22
CA ILE A 213 2.79 -8.78 -36.15
C ILE A 213 3.30 -9.21 -34.79
N LEU A 214 3.58 -10.52 -34.61
CA LEU A 214 4.13 -11.01 -33.35
C LEU A 214 5.52 -10.45 -33.07
N GLY A 215 6.40 -10.41 -34.06
CA GLY A 215 7.75 -9.92 -33.89
C GLY A 215 7.77 -8.47 -33.42
N ILE A 216 7.07 -7.56 -34.13
CA ILE A 216 7.00 -6.16 -33.75
C ILE A 216 6.34 -5.98 -32.38
N SER A 217 5.19 -6.63 -32.14
CA SER A 217 4.45 -6.50 -30.89
C SER A 217 5.25 -6.96 -29.69
N LEU A 218 5.93 -8.11 -29.80
CA LEU A 218 6.69 -8.71 -28.70
C LEU A 218 8.02 -7.97 -28.48
N ILE A 219 8.76 -7.67 -29.55
CA ILE A 219 10.10 -7.07 -29.42
C ILE A 219 10.00 -5.60 -29.00
N ARG A 220 9.12 -4.84 -29.64
CA ARG A 220 9.06 -3.39 -29.47
C ARG A 220 8.30 -2.98 -28.21
N GLU A 221 7.15 -3.65 -27.91
CA GLU A 221 6.23 -3.18 -26.89
C GLU A 221 6.07 -4.16 -25.73
N LEU A 222 5.52 -5.35 -25.99
CA LEU A 222 5.08 -6.24 -24.92
C LEU A 222 6.23 -6.81 -24.08
N GLY A 223 7.36 -7.17 -24.69
CA GLY A 223 8.50 -7.71 -23.98
C GLY A 223 9.01 -6.77 -22.88
N PRO A 224 9.37 -5.51 -23.23
CA PRO A 224 9.80 -4.50 -22.26
C PRO A 224 8.75 -4.19 -21.19
N VAL A 225 7.47 -4.03 -21.57
CA VAL A 225 6.39 -3.69 -20.64
C VAL A 225 6.11 -4.84 -19.67
N LEU A 226 6.02 -6.08 -20.17
CA LEU A 226 5.82 -7.26 -19.31
C LEU A 226 6.96 -7.44 -18.32
N ALA A 227 8.21 -7.31 -18.77
CA ALA A 227 9.36 -7.34 -17.90
C ALA A 227 9.27 -6.25 -16.82
N ALA A 228 8.89 -5.04 -17.20
CA ALA A 228 8.79 -3.91 -16.26
C ALA A 228 7.69 -4.10 -15.23
N ILE A 229 6.51 -4.60 -15.61
CA ILE A 229 5.40 -4.89 -14.69
C ILE A 229 5.82 -5.97 -13.67
N LEU A 230 6.44 -7.05 -14.12
CA LEU A 230 6.89 -8.14 -13.25
C LEU A 230 7.98 -7.66 -12.27
N ILE A 231 8.93 -6.86 -12.75
CA ILE A 231 10.00 -6.30 -11.92
C ILE A 231 9.47 -5.23 -10.96
N ALA A 232 8.52 -4.39 -11.37
CA ALA A 232 7.87 -3.43 -10.48
C ALA A 232 7.16 -4.13 -9.31
N GLY A 233 6.39 -5.20 -9.62
CA GLY A 233 5.68 -5.98 -8.62
C GLY A 233 6.61 -6.69 -7.64
N ARG A 234 7.69 -7.31 -8.13
CA ARG A 234 8.60 -8.11 -7.31
C ARG A 234 9.74 -7.28 -6.70
N SER A 235 10.57 -6.68 -7.55
CA SER A 235 11.78 -6.01 -7.10
C SER A 235 11.51 -4.59 -6.62
N GLY A 236 10.55 -3.87 -7.23
CA GLY A 236 10.10 -2.56 -6.78
C GLY A 236 9.51 -2.61 -5.37
N SER A 237 8.62 -3.58 -5.10
CA SER A 237 8.07 -3.80 -3.76
C SER A 237 9.13 -4.19 -2.74
N ALA A 238 10.09 -5.06 -3.12
CA ALA A 238 11.18 -5.49 -2.26
C ALA A 238 12.11 -4.31 -1.88
N ILE A 239 12.41 -3.42 -2.82
CA ILE A 239 13.18 -2.19 -2.55
C ILE A 239 12.46 -1.32 -1.53
N THR A 240 11.15 -1.10 -1.73
CA THR A 240 10.32 -0.31 -0.81
C THR A 240 10.29 -0.93 0.58
N ALA A 241 10.10 -2.25 0.66
CA ALA A 241 10.07 -2.98 1.92
C ALA A 241 11.41 -2.90 2.66
N GLN A 242 12.54 -3.14 1.97
CA GLN A 242 13.88 -3.08 2.57
C GLN A 242 14.17 -1.70 3.16
N ILE A 243 13.92 -0.62 2.40
CA ILE A 243 14.15 0.75 2.89
C ILE A 243 13.15 1.11 3.99
N GLY A 244 11.89 0.66 3.86
CA GLY A 244 10.86 0.88 4.86
C GLY A 244 11.17 0.18 6.19
N VAL A 245 11.73 -1.03 6.17
CA VAL A 245 12.22 -1.70 7.39
C VAL A 245 13.34 -0.89 8.03
N MET A 246 14.32 -0.40 7.27
CA MET A 246 15.39 0.48 7.79
C MET A 246 14.82 1.77 8.43
N ARG A 247 13.63 2.21 8.00
CA ARG A 247 12.93 3.35 8.63
C ARG A 247 12.30 2.95 9.96
N VAL A 248 11.66 1.78 10.01
CA VAL A 248 11.03 1.24 11.23
C VAL A 248 12.07 0.92 12.31
N THR A 249 13.25 0.44 11.91
CA THR A 249 14.39 0.11 12.82
C THR A 249 15.29 1.30 13.12
N GLU A 250 14.92 2.52 12.67
CA GLU A 250 15.68 3.77 12.86
C GLU A 250 17.09 3.79 12.21
N GLU A 251 17.40 2.79 11.36
CA GLU A 251 18.70 2.72 10.67
C GLU A 251 18.93 3.93 9.74
N LEU A 252 17.87 4.46 9.11
CA LEU A 252 17.98 5.66 8.28
C LEU A 252 18.38 6.89 9.10
N ASP A 253 17.88 7.02 10.32
CA ASP A 253 18.21 8.15 11.19
C ASP A 253 19.64 8.00 11.74
N ALA A 254 20.06 6.76 12.06
CA ALA A 254 21.45 6.48 12.39
C ALA A 254 22.42 6.84 11.25
N MET A 255 22.08 6.49 9.99
CA MET A 255 22.87 6.90 8.81
C MET A 255 22.96 8.42 8.69
N ARG A 256 21.88 9.15 8.98
CA ARG A 256 21.87 10.62 8.94
C ARG A 256 22.80 11.23 9.98
N VAL A 257 22.79 10.70 11.21
CA VAL A 257 23.69 11.14 12.29
C VAL A 257 25.15 10.88 11.92
N MET A 258 25.44 9.77 11.24
CA MET A 258 26.79 9.45 10.74
C MET A 258 27.20 10.26 9.49
N GLY A 259 26.35 11.16 8.98
CA GLY A 259 26.63 11.95 7.77
C GLY A 259 26.58 11.15 6.46
N ILE A 260 25.99 9.94 6.46
CA ILE A 260 25.89 9.08 5.28
C ILE A 260 24.68 9.51 4.43
N ALA A 261 24.93 9.93 3.19
CA ALA A 261 23.88 10.36 2.28
C ALA A 261 23.05 9.17 1.76
N HIS A 262 21.78 9.10 2.15
CA HIS A 262 20.85 8.03 1.72
C HIS A 262 20.77 7.90 0.19
N SER A 263 20.74 9.04 -0.55
CA SER A 263 20.67 9.04 -2.01
C SER A 263 21.88 8.37 -2.66
N TYR A 264 23.08 8.54 -2.09
CA TYR A 264 24.31 7.93 -2.61
C TYR A 264 24.43 6.45 -2.24
N ARG A 265 24.12 6.09 -0.99
CA ARG A 265 24.34 4.73 -0.48
C ARG A 265 23.16 3.77 -0.75
N LEU A 266 21.93 4.27 -0.79
CA LEU A 266 20.75 3.42 -0.93
C LEU A 266 20.10 3.55 -2.32
N VAL A 267 19.89 4.77 -2.82
CA VAL A 267 19.15 4.99 -4.05
C VAL A 267 19.97 4.70 -5.30
N MET A 268 21.19 5.25 -5.37
CA MET A 268 22.04 5.16 -6.56
C MET A 268 22.39 3.72 -6.96
N PRO A 269 22.85 2.82 -6.05
CA PRO A 269 23.18 1.46 -6.46
C PRO A 269 21.97 0.66 -6.94
N ARG A 270 20.78 0.90 -6.36
CA ARG A 270 19.54 0.25 -6.80
C ARG A 270 19.10 0.74 -8.17
N ALA A 271 19.19 2.05 -8.41
CA ALA A 271 18.85 2.64 -9.71
C ALA A 271 19.78 2.16 -10.82
N LEU A 272 21.10 2.10 -10.56
CA LEU A 272 22.08 1.56 -11.50
C LEU A 272 21.88 0.07 -11.75
N ALA A 273 21.60 -0.72 -10.70
CA ALA A 273 21.33 -2.14 -10.85
C ALA A 273 20.13 -2.38 -11.77
N LEU A 274 19.01 -1.68 -11.53
CA LEU A 274 17.82 -1.80 -12.37
C LEU A 274 18.03 -1.25 -13.79
N ALA A 275 18.81 -0.17 -13.95
CA ALA A 275 19.15 0.35 -15.28
C ALA A 275 19.91 -0.67 -16.15
N VAL A 276 20.74 -1.51 -15.54
CA VAL A 276 21.52 -2.56 -16.23
C VAL A 276 20.71 -3.85 -16.38
N VAL A 277 19.98 -4.27 -15.34
CA VAL A 277 19.27 -5.55 -15.32
C VAL A 277 18.02 -5.52 -16.19
N MET A 278 17.29 -4.38 -16.21
CA MET A 278 16.03 -4.29 -16.95
C MET A 278 16.15 -4.58 -18.45
N PRO A 279 17.12 -4.03 -19.19
CA PRO A 279 17.33 -4.41 -20.59
C PRO A 279 17.54 -5.91 -20.77
N LEU A 280 18.35 -6.55 -19.91
CA LEU A 280 18.65 -7.97 -19.99
C LEU A 280 17.39 -8.82 -19.73
N ILE A 281 16.60 -8.47 -18.71
CA ILE A 281 15.34 -9.17 -18.43
C ILE A 281 14.33 -8.92 -19.54
N SER A 282 14.26 -7.73 -20.10
CA SER A 282 13.39 -7.41 -21.23
C SER A 282 13.70 -8.28 -22.45
N VAL A 283 14.97 -8.40 -22.83
CA VAL A 283 15.40 -9.28 -23.92
C VAL A 283 15.08 -10.73 -23.60
N TRP A 284 15.35 -11.18 -22.38
CA TRP A 284 15.06 -12.54 -21.93
C TRP A 284 13.55 -12.87 -22.01
N THR A 285 12.70 -11.96 -21.51
CA THR A 285 11.24 -12.08 -21.57
C THR A 285 10.75 -12.12 -23.01
N THR A 286 11.30 -11.25 -23.86
CA THR A 286 10.99 -11.20 -25.30
C THR A 286 11.35 -12.51 -26.01
N ILE A 287 12.54 -13.05 -25.76
CA ILE A 287 12.96 -14.35 -26.34
C ILE A 287 12.00 -15.45 -25.89
N SER A 288 11.66 -15.50 -24.60
CA SER A 288 10.72 -16.49 -24.07
C SER A 288 9.33 -16.37 -24.71
N ALA A 289 8.86 -15.12 -24.91
CA ALA A 289 7.58 -14.85 -25.58
C ALA A 289 7.61 -15.23 -27.07
N LEU A 290 8.70 -14.98 -27.77
CA LEU A 290 8.87 -15.39 -29.16
C LEU A 290 8.89 -16.92 -29.29
N VAL A 291 9.55 -17.64 -28.37
CA VAL A 291 9.54 -19.10 -28.34
C VAL A 291 8.11 -19.62 -28.13
N GLY A 292 7.36 -19.08 -27.19
CA GLY A 292 5.96 -19.43 -26.96
C GLY A 292 5.08 -19.12 -28.18
N GLY A 293 5.27 -17.94 -28.78
CA GLY A 293 4.55 -17.52 -29.98
C GLY A 293 4.86 -18.42 -31.20
N MET A 294 6.12 -18.78 -31.39
CA MET A 294 6.57 -19.67 -32.46
C MET A 294 5.93 -21.06 -32.36
N LEU A 295 5.93 -21.65 -31.15
CA LEU A 295 5.29 -22.96 -30.94
C LEU A 295 3.78 -22.91 -31.17
N ALA A 296 3.12 -21.84 -30.73
CA ALA A 296 1.69 -21.70 -30.98
C ALA A 296 1.36 -21.45 -32.46
N ALA A 297 2.20 -20.71 -33.19
CA ALA A 297 2.05 -20.51 -34.64
C ALA A 297 2.22 -21.81 -35.44
N ASP A 298 3.14 -22.67 -35.04
CA ASP A 298 3.33 -24.00 -35.63
C ASP A 298 2.08 -24.85 -35.42
N LEU A 299 1.60 -24.98 -34.19
CA LEU A 299 0.42 -25.78 -33.87
C LEU A 299 -0.87 -25.23 -34.50
N ALA A 300 -1.03 -23.91 -34.54
CA ALA A 300 -2.26 -23.29 -35.05
C ALA A 300 -2.31 -23.13 -36.57
N MET A 301 -1.17 -22.83 -37.21
CA MET A 301 -1.10 -22.46 -38.64
C MET A 301 -0.13 -23.30 -39.46
N GLY A 302 0.61 -24.25 -38.85
CA GLY A 302 1.62 -25.06 -39.52
C GLY A 302 2.85 -24.24 -39.96
N ILE A 303 3.08 -23.08 -39.34
CA ILE A 303 4.25 -22.23 -39.61
C ILE A 303 5.42 -22.79 -38.84
N THR A 304 6.32 -23.45 -39.52
CA THR A 304 7.45 -24.14 -38.89
C THR A 304 8.37 -23.17 -38.14
N PRO A 305 8.98 -23.62 -37.02
CA PRO A 305 9.94 -22.81 -36.26
C PRO A 305 11.10 -22.28 -37.12
N SER A 306 11.57 -23.07 -38.08
CA SER A 306 12.64 -22.66 -39.01
C SER A 306 12.22 -21.49 -39.90
N PHE A 307 10.98 -21.51 -40.42
CA PHE A 307 10.44 -20.38 -41.19
C PHE A 307 10.34 -19.13 -40.31
N PHE A 308 9.80 -19.29 -39.10
CA PHE A 308 9.62 -18.16 -38.17
C PHE A 308 10.96 -17.47 -37.87
N ILE A 309 12.01 -18.24 -37.51
CA ILE A 309 13.34 -17.70 -37.17
C ILE A 309 13.98 -17.02 -38.39
N ASN A 310 13.86 -17.61 -39.59
CA ASN A 310 14.44 -17.01 -40.80
C ASN A 310 13.71 -15.76 -41.29
N ALA A 311 12.40 -15.69 -41.07
CA ALA A 311 11.59 -14.53 -41.44
C ALA A 311 11.70 -13.35 -40.47
N LEU A 312 12.00 -13.61 -39.20
CA LEU A 312 12.01 -12.59 -38.13
C LEU A 312 12.95 -11.38 -38.40
N PRO A 313 14.20 -11.58 -38.88
CA PRO A 313 15.09 -10.43 -39.18
C PRO A 313 14.63 -9.56 -40.34
N ALA A 314 13.86 -10.10 -41.27
CA ALA A 314 13.25 -9.34 -42.35
C ALA A 314 11.93 -8.67 -41.90
N ALA A 315 11.26 -9.24 -40.90
CA ALA A 315 10.00 -8.74 -40.37
C ALA A 315 10.16 -7.59 -39.38
N VAL A 316 11.28 -7.56 -38.63
CA VAL A 316 11.49 -6.58 -37.55
C VAL A 316 12.86 -5.95 -37.68
N ASP A 317 12.89 -4.63 -37.92
CA ASP A 317 14.13 -3.86 -37.98
C ASP A 317 14.85 -3.87 -36.61
N ALA A 318 16.19 -3.95 -36.63
CA ALA A 318 17.04 -3.91 -35.45
C ALA A 318 16.87 -2.61 -34.62
N ALA A 319 16.42 -1.52 -35.23
CA ALA A 319 16.06 -0.29 -34.53
C ALA A 319 14.96 -0.49 -33.48
N ASN A 320 14.03 -1.43 -33.68
CA ASN A 320 13.00 -1.77 -32.69
C ASN A 320 13.59 -2.40 -31.43
N LEU A 321 14.60 -3.25 -31.56
CA LEU A 321 15.31 -3.86 -30.43
C LEU A 321 16.14 -2.82 -29.66
N THR A 322 16.79 -1.89 -30.37
CA THR A 322 17.54 -0.79 -29.71
C THR A 322 16.63 0.13 -28.95
N LEU A 323 15.46 0.49 -29.53
CA LEU A 323 14.45 1.30 -28.86
C LEU A 323 13.89 0.57 -27.61
N ALA A 324 13.56 -0.71 -27.74
CA ALA A 324 13.09 -1.55 -26.62
C ALA A 324 14.10 -1.63 -25.49
N THR A 325 15.38 -1.78 -25.82
CA THR A 325 16.48 -1.79 -24.84
C THR A 325 16.63 -0.44 -24.15
N ALA A 326 16.60 0.66 -24.92
CA ALA A 326 16.71 2.01 -24.38
C ALA A 326 15.55 2.36 -23.44
N LYS A 327 14.30 2.04 -23.83
CA LYS A 327 13.15 2.28 -22.95
C LYS A 327 13.16 1.41 -21.68
N SER A 328 13.70 0.19 -21.77
CA SER A 328 13.86 -0.69 -20.60
C SER A 328 14.82 -0.12 -19.56
N VAL A 329 15.89 0.57 -19.99
CA VAL A 329 16.78 1.30 -19.05
C VAL A 329 15.97 2.35 -18.28
N VAL A 330 15.17 3.13 -18.98
CA VAL A 330 14.32 4.19 -18.38
C VAL A 330 13.33 3.57 -17.39
N PHE A 331 12.65 2.47 -17.76
CA PHE A 331 11.75 1.74 -16.87
C PHE A 331 12.46 1.27 -15.61
N GLY A 332 13.66 0.70 -15.73
CA GLY A 332 14.45 0.26 -14.60
C GLY A 332 14.77 1.38 -13.61
N VAL A 333 15.23 2.52 -14.12
CA VAL A 333 15.51 3.70 -13.30
C VAL A 333 14.24 4.20 -12.60
N LEU A 334 13.13 4.29 -13.31
CA LEU A 334 11.86 4.77 -12.74
C LEU A 334 11.35 3.84 -11.65
N ILE A 335 11.36 2.52 -11.87
CA ILE A 335 10.95 1.53 -10.85
C ILE A 335 11.82 1.65 -9.59
N ALA A 336 13.15 1.79 -9.76
CA ALA A 336 14.05 1.98 -8.62
C ALA A 336 13.77 3.26 -7.84
N LEU A 337 13.58 4.37 -8.54
CA LEU A 337 13.32 5.67 -7.92
C LEU A 337 11.98 5.69 -7.18
N ILE A 338 10.93 5.13 -7.78
CA ILE A 338 9.61 5.04 -7.16
C ILE A 338 9.68 4.13 -5.92
N GLY A 339 10.31 2.95 -6.03
CA GLY A 339 10.52 2.06 -4.90
C GLY A 339 11.27 2.71 -3.74
N CYS A 340 12.35 3.44 -4.04
CA CYS A 340 13.10 4.20 -3.05
C CYS A 340 12.29 5.37 -2.48
N HIS A 341 11.53 6.09 -3.31
CA HIS A 341 10.70 7.20 -2.88
C HIS A 341 9.68 6.78 -1.82
N PHE A 342 8.90 5.73 -2.10
CA PHE A 342 7.94 5.22 -1.15
C PHE A 342 8.60 4.64 0.09
N GLY A 343 9.69 3.87 -0.06
CA GLY A 343 10.43 3.29 1.06
C GLY A 343 10.96 4.34 2.05
N LEU A 344 11.51 5.45 1.56
CA LEU A 344 12.02 6.54 2.39
C LEU A 344 10.91 7.34 3.11
N ARG A 345 9.65 7.22 2.68
CA ARG A 345 8.48 7.91 3.25
C ARG A 345 7.63 7.04 4.18
N VAL A 346 7.95 5.77 4.33
CA VAL A 346 7.29 4.88 5.30
C VAL A 346 7.36 5.50 6.69
N LYS A 347 6.23 5.54 7.41
CA LYS A 347 6.20 5.90 8.83
C LYS A 347 6.74 4.73 9.67
N PRO A 348 7.23 4.96 10.89
CA PRO A 348 7.82 3.90 11.73
C PRO A 348 6.73 2.97 12.31
N ASN A 349 5.91 2.39 11.46
CA ASN A 349 4.93 1.37 11.80
C ASN A 349 4.74 0.37 10.64
N THR A 350 4.31 -0.85 10.97
CA THR A 350 4.15 -1.96 10.02
C THR A 350 2.99 -1.75 9.03
N GLU A 351 1.94 -1.05 9.44
CA GLU A 351 0.81 -0.73 8.58
C GLU A 351 1.24 0.18 7.42
N SER A 352 1.97 1.26 7.72
CA SER A 352 2.50 2.18 6.71
C SER A 352 3.49 1.49 5.76
N LEU A 353 4.23 0.48 6.24
CA LEU A 353 5.11 -0.34 5.42
C LEU A 353 4.32 -1.11 4.35
N GLY A 354 3.23 -1.78 4.74
CA GLY A 354 2.35 -2.50 3.82
C GLY A 354 1.69 -1.58 2.79
N GLN A 355 1.15 -0.44 3.25
CA GLN A 355 0.56 0.58 2.37
C GLN A 355 1.61 1.16 1.40
N GLY A 356 2.81 1.46 1.87
CA GLY A 356 3.90 1.98 1.06
C GLY A 356 4.37 1.02 -0.03
N THR A 357 4.46 -0.28 0.27
CA THR A 357 4.82 -1.30 -0.73
C THR A 357 3.76 -1.43 -1.81
N THR A 358 2.48 -1.45 -1.46
CA THR A 358 1.37 -1.51 -2.42
C THR A 358 1.33 -0.25 -3.30
N ALA A 359 1.43 0.93 -2.70
CA ALA A 359 1.44 2.20 -3.42
C ALA A 359 2.64 2.30 -4.39
N SER A 360 3.81 1.80 -3.99
CA SER A 360 5.00 1.74 -4.84
C SER A 360 4.78 0.90 -6.10
N VAL A 361 4.19 -0.28 -5.97
CA VAL A 361 3.90 -1.18 -7.11
C VAL A 361 2.92 -0.51 -8.07
N VAL A 362 1.79 -0.04 -7.56
CA VAL A 362 0.75 0.59 -8.39
C VAL A 362 1.31 1.82 -9.12
N THR A 363 2.05 2.68 -8.41
CA THR A 363 2.64 3.88 -9.01
C THR A 363 3.72 3.51 -10.04
N SER A 364 4.56 2.52 -9.77
CA SER A 364 5.60 2.07 -10.71
C SER A 364 4.98 1.54 -12.01
N ILE A 365 3.96 0.69 -11.92
CA ILE A 365 3.27 0.15 -13.10
C ILE A 365 2.61 1.28 -13.89
N THR A 366 1.90 2.19 -13.20
CA THR A 366 1.23 3.32 -13.85
C THR A 366 2.24 4.22 -14.59
N VAL A 367 3.35 4.57 -13.95
CA VAL A 367 4.38 5.42 -14.56
C VAL A 367 5.08 4.71 -15.73
N VAL A 368 5.36 3.41 -15.62
CA VAL A 368 5.91 2.62 -16.72
C VAL A 368 4.99 2.65 -17.94
N ILE A 369 3.68 2.41 -17.76
CA ILE A 369 2.70 2.41 -18.85
C ILE A 369 2.59 3.82 -19.47
N LEU A 370 2.59 4.88 -18.65
CA LEU A 370 2.57 6.27 -19.17
C LEU A 370 3.81 6.59 -19.99
N VAL A 371 4.98 6.20 -19.51
CA VAL A 371 6.25 6.43 -20.22
C VAL A 371 6.33 5.55 -21.46
N ASP A 372 5.81 4.32 -21.45
CA ASP A 372 5.72 3.47 -22.64
C ASP A 372 4.87 4.12 -23.72
N ALA A 373 3.68 4.62 -23.37
CA ALA A 373 2.82 5.36 -24.28
C ALA A 373 3.51 6.62 -24.85
N LEU A 374 4.29 7.33 -24.03
CA LEU A 374 5.08 8.47 -24.49
C LEU A 374 6.15 8.04 -25.50
N PHE A 375 6.87 6.94 -25.24
CA PHE A 375 7.86 6.39 -26.18
C PHE A 375 7.19 5.96 -27.48
N ALA A 376 6.03 5.30 -27.45
CA ALA A 376 5.29 4.89 -28.64
C ALA A 376 4.92 6.08 -29.54
N VAL A 377 4.52 7.21 -28.94
CA VAL A 377 4.17 8.44 -29.69
C VAL A 377 5.42 9.14 -30.22
N LEU A 378 6.46 9.33 -29.39
CA LEU A 378 7.66 10.08 -29.78
C LEU A 378 8.48 9.35 -30.84
N PHE A 379 8.56 8.04 -30.77
CA PHE A 379 9.39 7.20 -31.64
C PHE A 379 8.57 6.40 -32.66
N LYS A 380 7.37 6.89 -33.02
CA LYS A 380 6.48 6.21 -33.98
C LYS A 380 7.13 5.89 -35.32
N ASN A 381 8.07 6.72 -35.77
CA ASN A 381 8.73 6.63 -37.08
C ASN A 381 10.04 5.82 -37.04
N VAL A 382 10.42 5.25 -35.88
CA VAL A 382 11.65 4.47 -35.72
C VAL A 382 11.33 2.99 -35.96
N GLY A 383 12.01 2.36 -36.92
CA GLY A 383 11.83 0.94 -37.23
C GLY A 383 10.52 0.59 -37.96
N THR A 384 9.90 1.57 -38.63
CA THR A 384 8.75 1.38 -39.54
C THR A 384 9.21 1.33 -41.00
#